data_75d122f2f3b6b3a2e047f71ac91b6039
#
_entry.id   75d122f2f3b6b3a2e047f71ac91b6039
#
_cell.length_a   1.000
_cell.length_b   1.000
_cell.length_c   1.000
_cell.angle_alpha   90.00
_cell.angle_beta   90.00
_cell.angle_gamma   90.00
#
_symmetry.space_group_name_H-M   'P 1'
#
loop_
_entity.id
_entity.type
_entity.pdbx_description
1 polymer ?
#
loop_
_entity_poly.entity_id
_entity_poly.type
_entity_poly.pdbx_seq_one_letter_code
_entity_poly.pdbx_strand_id
1 'polypeptide(L)'
;MKSVNNFAVTGFVVNDAVKNEFKNATVARFGLSIARTEGKDENKKRTSAILNVEIWRGNKNAADLDLLKKGNRLTVKGFFKPEEYEKDGKTVQKIVFRGTEITTGDDEEEAPETTEEA
;
A
#
# COMPACT_ATOMS: atom_id res chain seq x y z
N MET A 1 21.50 -6.02 -16.77
CA MET A 1 20.95 -4.76 -16.25
C MET A 1 19.90 -5.03 -15.20
N LYS A 2 19.95 -4.29 -14.14
CA LYS A 2 18.96 -4.46 -13.08
C LYS A 2 17.79 -3.50 -13.24
N SER A 3 16.62 -3.99 -12.97
CA SER A 3 15.43 -3.18 -12.94
C SER A 3 15.05 -2.88 -11.50
N VAL A 4 14.50 -1.71 -11.28
CA VAL A 4 14.01 -1.34 -9.96
C VAL A 4 12.49 -1.22 -10.05
N ASN A 5 11.83 -1.89 -9.13
CA ASN A 5 10.38 -1.86 -9.07
C ASN A 5 9.99 -2.04 -7.61
N ASN A 6 9.84 -0.92 -6.91
CA ASN A 6 9.41 -0.99 -5.52
C ASN A 6 8.75 0.30 -5.11
N PHE A 7 8.06 0.25 -3.99
CA PHE A 7 7.44 1.43 -3.41
C PHE A 7 7.51 1.34 -1.88
N ALA A 8 7.37 2.49 -1.24
CA ALA A 8 7.20 2.58 0.19
C ALA A 8 6.24 3.74 0.45
N VAL A 9 5.16 3.48 1.15
CA VAL A 9 4.17 4.50 1.43
C VAL A 9 3.70 4.38 2.87
N THR A 10 3.38 5.52 3.46
CA THR A 10 2.81 5.57 4.79
C THR A 10 1.41 6.16 4.70
N GLY A 11 0.47 5.55 5.37
CA GLY A 11 -0.88 6.05 5.36
C GLY A 11 -1.73 5.37 6.42
N PHE A 12 -3.02 5.63 6.36
CA PHE A 12 -3.97 5.06 7.32
C PHE A 12 -4.81 3.99 6.65
N VAL A 13 -5.03 2.89 7.37
CA VAL A 13 -5.91 1.84 6.89
C VAL A 13 -7.35 2.35 6.98
N VAL A 14 -8.07 2.31 5.85
CA VAL A 14 -9.39 2.92 5.79
C VAL A 14 -10.50 1.97 6.25
N ASN A 15 -10.22 0.67 6.21
CA ASN A 15 -11.17 -0.33 6.73
C ASN A 15 -10.38 -1.59 7.02
N ASP A 16 -10.95 -2.45 7.85
CA ASP A 16 -10.29 -3.71 8.17
C ASP A 16 -10.02 -4.49 6.90
N ALA A 17 -8.86 -5.12 6.83
CA ALA A 17 -8.49 -5.89 5.66
C ALA A 17 -9.42 -7.07 5.47
N VAL A 18 -9.69 -7.37 4.21
CA VAL A 18 -10.40 -8.58 3.84
C VAL A 18 -9.35 -9.67 3.65
N LYS A 19 -9.48 -10.74 4.39
CA LYS A 19 -8.51 -11.84 4.35
C LYS A 19 -9.14 -13.05 3.71
N ASN A 20 -8.38 -13.70 2.86
CA ASN A 20 -8.78 -14.96 2.26
C ASN A 20 -7.69 -15.98 2.52
N GLU A 21 -8.07 -17.08 3.17
CA GLU A 21 -7.12 -18.13 3.49
C GLU A 21 -7.15 -19.22 2.44
N PHE A 22 -5.98 -19.59 1.98
CA PHE A 22 -5.81 -20.72 1.10
C PHE A 22 -5.03 -21.79 1.83
N LYS A 23 -4.82 -22.90 1.18
CA LYS A 23 -4.18 -24.04 1.83
C LYS A 23 -2.82 -23.68 2.45
N ASN A 24 -2.02 -22.92 1.72
CA ASN A 24 -0.67 -22.61 2.17
C ASN A 24 -0.41 -21.13 2.38
N ALA A 25 -1.39 -20.29 2.15
CA ALA A 25 -1.15 -18.86 2.21
C ALA A 25 -2.43 -18.11 2.53
N THR A 26 -2.25 -16.90 3.04
CA THR A 26 -3.35 -15.98 3.30
C THR A 26 -3.08 -14.71 2.51
N VAL A 27 -4.07 -14.22 1.80
CA VAL A 27 -3.98 -12.94 1.13
C VAL A 27 -4.86 -11.93 1.85
N ALA A 28 -4.34 -10.73 2.06
CA ALA A 28 -5.09 -9.64 2.67
C ALA A 28 -5.17 -8.50 1.68
N ARG A 29 -6.35 -7.89 1.58
CA ARG A 29 -6.58 -6.73 0.71
C ARG A 29 -7.17 -5.63 1.54
N PHE A 30 -6.62 -4.44 1.40
CA PHE A 30 -7.08 -3.30 2.20
C PHE A 30 -6.80 -2.00 1.45
N GLY A 31 -7.50 -0.96 1.88
CA GLY A 31 -7.27 0.38 1.36
C GLY A 31 -6.39 1.15 2.32
N LEU A 32 -5.40 1.83 1.78
CA LEU A 32 -4.50 2.67 2.56
C LEU A 32 -4.65 4.10 2.06
N SER A 33 -5.06 4.99 2.94
CA SER A 33 -5.22 6.40 2.59
C SER A 33 -3.86 7.06 2.65
N ILE A 34 -3.39 7.53 1.51
CA ILE A 34 -2.12 8.23 1.42
C ILE A 34 -2.39 9.67 1.02
N ALA A 35 -1.50 10.55 1.42
CA ALA A 35 -1.70 11.96 1.17
C ALA A 35 -0.39 12.62 0.81
N ARG A 36 -0.49 13.69 0.07
CA ARG A 36 0.66 14.49 -0.30
C ARG A 36 0.27 15.95 -0.22
N THR A 37 1.14 16.72 0.40
CA THR A 37 0.95 18.17 0.48
C THR A 37 1.95 18.83 -0.45
N GLU A 38 1.46 19.69 -1.31
CA GLU A 38 2.31 20.38 -2.28
C GLU A 38 2.07 21.88 -2.17
N GLY A 39 3.07 22.65 -2.61
CA GLY A 39 2.96 24.08 -2.59
C GLY A 39 3.60 24.67 -1.35
N LYS A 40 3.58 26.00 -1.26
CA LYS A 40 4.18 26.71 -0.15
C LYS A 40 3.19 27.68 0.44
N ASP A 41 3.24 27.83 1.75
CA ASP A 41 2.48 28.84 2.47
C ASP A 41 1.00 28.75 2.12
N GLU A 42 0.45 29.85 1.64
CA GLU A 42 -0.97 29.93 1.35
C GLU A 42 -1.39 29.07 0.17
N ASN A 43 -0.42 28.66 -0.62
CA ASN A 43 -0.71 27.85 -1.80
C ASN A 43 -0.58 26.36 -1.54
N LYS A 44 -0.45 25.99 -0.28
CA LYS A 44 -0.39 24.58 0.07
C LYS A 44 -1.69 23.88 -0.28
N LYS A 45 -1.54 22.72 -0.86
CA LYS A 45 -2.70 21.90 -1.17
C LYS A 45 -2.41 20.47 -0.77
N ARG A 46 -3.30 19.90 0.02
CA ARG A 46 -3.19 18.51 0.42
C ARG A 46 -4.17 17.68 -0.37
N THR A 47 -3.65 16.65 -1.01
CA THR A 47 -4.45 15.73 -1.79
C THR A 47 -4.26 14.34 -1.23
N SER A 48 -5.35 13.60 -1.10
CA SER A 48 -5.28 12.24 -0.63
C SER A 48 -6.04 11.31 -1.57
N ALA A 49 -5.67 10.05 -1.53
CA ALA A 49 -6.33 9.03 -2.31
C ALA A 49 -6.16 7.70 -1.61
N ILE A 50 -6.97 6.74 -1.99
CA ILE A 50 -6.90 5.41 -1.40
C ILE A 50 -6.14 4.50 -2.34
N LEU A 51 -5.12 3.86 -1.79
CA LEU A 51 -4.30 2.90 -2.52
C LEU A 51 -4.74 1.50 -2.10
N ASN A 52 -5.13 0.69 -3.05
CA ASN A 52 -5.56 -0.67 -2.76
C ASN A 52 -4.36 -1.59 -2.77
N VAL A 53 -4.08 -2.19 -1.63
CA VAL A 53 -2.87 -2.99 -1.43
C VAL A 53 -3.26 -4.44 -1.20
N GLU A 54 -2.47 -5.33 -1.77
CA GLU A 54 -2.63 -6.76 -1.62
C GLU A 54 -1.36 -7.33 -1.00
N ILE A 55 -1.50 -8.12 0.06
CA ILE A 55 -0.35 -8.71 0.74
C ILE A 55 -0.57 -10.20 0.86
N TRP A 56 0.46 -10.97 0.51
CA TRP A 56 0.44 -12.42 0.64
C TRP A 56 1.38 -12.85 1.76
N ARG A 57 0.93 -13.79 2.58
CA ARG A 57 1.74 -14.36 3.64
C ARG A 57 1.53 -15.86 3.68
N GLY A 58 2.58 -16.61 3.99
CA GLY A 58 2.40 -18.00 4.38
C GLY A 58 1.58 -18.04 5.65
N ASN A 59 0.77 -19.06 5.82
CA ASN A 59 -0.13 -19.11 6.97
C ASN A 59 0.60 -19.04 8.30
N LYS A 60 1.83 -19.51 8.35
CA LYS A 60 2.61 -19.45 9.58
C LYS A 60 3.14 -18.06 9.88
N ASN A 61 3.15 -17.19 8.88
CA ASN A 61 3.73 -15.86 9.02
C ASN A 61 2.69 -14.75 8.85
N ALA A 62 1.42 -15.08 9.06
CA ALA A 62 0.35 -14.14 8.78
C ALA A 62 -0.02 -13.24 9.95
N ALA A 63 0.73 -13.32 11.06
CA ALA A 63 0.35 -12.58 12.26
C ALA A 63 0.39 -11.07 12.05
N ASP A 64 1.30 -10.57 11.21
CA ASP A 64 1.39 -9.14 10.98
C ASP A 64 0.18 -8.59 10.24
N LEU A 65 -0.61 -9.45 9.62
CA LEU A 65 -1.82 -8.99 8.96
C LEU A 65 -2.86 -8.45 9.94
N ASP A 66 -2.70 -8.74 11.23
CA ASP A 66 -3.57 -8.17 12.26
C ASP A 66 -3.35 -6.68 12.42
N LEU A 67 -2.29 -6.13 11.89
CA LEU A 67 -2.07 -4.69 11.91
C LEU A 67 -2.97 -3.95 10.92
N LEU A 68 -3.61 -4.68 10.01
CA LEU A 68 -4.40 -4.09 8.94
C LEU A 68 -5.82 -3.81 9.43
N LYS A 69 -5.93 -2.93 10.42
CA LYS A 69 -7.19 -2.56 11.03
C LYS A 69 -7.48 -1.10 10.76
N LYS A 70 -8.74 -0.80 10.60
CA LYS A 70 -9.19 0.57 10.35
C LYS A 70 -8.58 1.53 11.35
N GLY A 71 -7.99 2.61 10.84
CA GLY A 71 -7.43 3.67 11.67
C GLY A 71 -5.96 3.53 11.98
N ASN A 72 -5.39 2.35 11.77
CA ASN A 72 -3.96 2.17 12.02
C ASN A 72 -3.13 2.91 10.98
N ARG A 73 -2.05 3.51 11.42
CA ARG A 73 -1.11 4.19 10.53
C ARG A 73 0.05 3.24 10.29
N LEU A 74 0.29 2.93 9.02
CA LEU A 74 1.29 1.92 8.66
C LEU A 74 2.15 2.41 7.52
N THR A 75 3.37 1.89 7.47
CA THR A 75 4.24 2.02 6.30
C THR A 75 4.25 0.68 5.60
N VAL A 76 3.92 0.69 4.32
CA VAL A 76 3.89 -0.51 3.51
C VAL A 76 4.94 -0.40 2.43
N LYS A 77 5.76 -1.42 2.32
CA LYS A 77 6.76 -1.52 1.26
C LYS A 77 6.37 -2.67 0.35
N GLY A 78 6.67 -2.52 -0.92
CA GLY A 78 6.33 -3.56 -1.85
C GLY A 78 6.77 -3.25 -3.26
N PHE A 79 6.07 -3.82 -4.20
CA PHE A 79 6.41 -3.63 -5.62
C PHE A 79 5.12 -3.55 -6.43
N PHE A 80 5.24 -3.06 -7.65
CA PHE A 80 4.12 -2.95 -8.58
C PHE A 80 4.10 -4.23 -9.40
N LYS A 81 3.01 -4.98 -9.29
CA LYS A 81 2.88 -6.25 -10.00
C LYS A 81 1.95 -6.04 -11.20
N PRO A 82 2.47 -6.13 -12.43
CA PRO A 82 1.59 -6.03 -13.59
C PRO A 82 0.83 -7.32 -13.78
N GLU A 83 -0.42 -7.19 -14.17
CA GLU A 83 -1.27 -8.35 -14.46
C GLU A 83 -2.03 -8.08 -15.74
N GLU A 84 -2.29 -9.16 -16.48
CA GLU A 84 -3.09 -9.10 -17.69
C GLU A 84 -4.27 -10.04 -17.57
N TYR A 85 -5.39 -9.61 -18.08
CA TYR A 85 -6.54 -10.48 -18.18
C TYR A 85 -7.34 -10.09 -19.41
N GLU A 86 -8.24 -10.97 -19.81
CA GLU A 86 -9.08 -10.71 -20.98
C GLU A 86 -10.47 -10.34 -20.53
N LYS A 87 -11.00 -9.32 -21.19
CA LYS A 87 -12.36 -8.87 -20.95
C LYS A 87 -12.97 -8.49 -22.28
N ASP A 88 -14.10 -9.12 -22.60
CA ASP A 88 -14.83 -8.84 -23.83
C ASP A 88 -13.93 -8.96 -25.06
N GLY A 89 -13.06 -9.96 -25.08
CA GLY A 89 -12.18 -10.20 -26.20
C GLY A 89 -10.97 -9.29 -26.30
N LYS A 90 -10.77 -8.44 -25.29
CA LYS A 90 -9.64 -7.51 -25.29
C LYS A 90 -8.72 -7.80 -24.10
N THR A 91 -7.44 -7.62 -24.34
CA THR A 91 -6.46 -7.76 -23.26
C THR A 91 -6.45 -6.48 -22.43
N VAL A 92 -6.65 -6.63 -21.13
CA VAL A 92 -6.62 -5.51 -20.20
C VAL A 92 -5.44 -5.68 -19.27
N GLN A 93 -4.71 -4.60 -19.06
CA GLN A 93 -3.57 -4.60 -18.17
C GLN A 93 -3.89 -3.77 -16.95
N LYS A 94 -3.41 -4.23 -15.81
CA LYS A 94 -3.55 -3.47 -14.58
C LYS A 94 -2.32 -3.65 -13.73
N ILE A 95 -2.19 -2.80 -12.73
CA ILE A 95 -1.09 -2.88 -11.79
C ILE A 95 -1.64 -3.13 -10.41
N VAL A 96 -1.10 -4.17 -9.76
CA VAL A 96 -1.46 -4.50 -8.39
C VAL A 96 -0.36 -3.98 -7.49
N PHE A 97 -0.74 -3.29 -6.42
CA PHE A 97 0.22 -2.82 -5.43
C PHE A 97 0.42 -3.95 -4.43
N ARG A 98 1.51 -4.68 -4.62
CA ARG A 98 1.79 -5.87 -3.83
C ARG A 98 2.68 -5.50 -2.65
N GLY A 99 2.12 -5.53 -1.44
CA GLY A 99 2.90 -5.23 -0.26
C GLY A 99 3.70 -6.43 0.18
N THR A 100 4.91 -6.21 0.62
CA THR A 100 5.77 -7.26 1.13
C THR A 100 6.12 -7.05 2.60
N GLU A 101 6.10 -5.81 3.07
CA GLU A 101 6.52 -5.48 4.42
C GLU A 101 5.59 -4.45 5.03
N ILE A 102 5.23 -4.65 6.28
CA ILE A 102 4.36 -3.74 7.01
C ILE A 102 5.08 -3.35 8.29
N THR A 103 5.15 -2.04 8.56
CA THR A 103 5.65 -1.57 9.83
C THR A 103 4.70 -0.52 10.36
N THR A 104 4.67 -0.36 11.68
CA THR A 104 3.81 0.67 12.25
C THR A 104 4.38 2.04 11.89
N GLY A 105 3.49 2.98 11.61
CA GLY A 105 3.90 4.30 11.16
C GLY A 105 3.87 5.34 12.26
N ASP A 106 4.08 4.95 13.48
CA ASP A 106 4.00 5.86 14.60
C ASP A 106 5.31 6.57 14.89
N ASP A 107 6.31 6.25 14.16
CA ASP A 107 7.54 6.97 14.35
C ASP A 107 7.47 8.25 13.64
N GLU A 108 7.38 8.92 13.86
CA GLU A 108 7.34 9.90 13.16
C GLU A 108 8.07 10.51 12.60
N GLU A 109 8.41 10.55 12.42
CA GLU A 109 9.06 11.19 11.91
C GLU A 109 9.25 11.36 10.82
N GLU A 110 9.11 11.41 10.57
CA GLU A 110 9.33 11.58 9.59
C GLU A 110 9.20 12.27 8.80
N ALA A 111 9.21 12.49 8.82
CA ALA A 111 9.05 13.07 8.10
C ALA A 111 9.05 13.72 7.31
N PRO A 112 9.31 13.98 7.19
CA PRO A 112 9.26 14.60 6.37
C PRO A 112 9.38 14.83 5.36
N GLU A 113 9.37 14.65 5.20
CA GLU A 113 9.60 14.82 4.31
C GLU A 113 9.43 15.42 3.54
N THR A 114 9.45 15.50 3.51
CA THR A 114 9.37 15.94 2.86
C THR A 114 9.41 16.42 2.12
N THR A 115 9.47 16.42 1.89
CA THR A 115 9.59 16.75 1.15
C THR A 115 9.67 17.16 0.31
N GLU A 116 9.65 17.13 -0.01
CA GLU A 116 9.82 17.43 -0.92
C GLU A 116 9.72 18.02 -1.64
N GLU A 117 9.83 18.12 -1.97
CA GLU A 117 9.65 18.76 -2.75
C GLU A 117 9.48 19.19 -3.43
N ALA A 118 9.56 19.27 -3.41
CA ALA A 118 9.54 19.98 -4.26
C ALA A 118 9.16 20.42 -5.12
#